data_9dc310060f9d8c9039ad059d20479c6a
#
_entry.id   9dc310060f9d8c9039ad059d20479c6a
#
_cell.length_a   1.000
_cell.length_b   1.000
_cell.length_c   1.000
_cell.angle_alpha   90.00
_cell.angle_beta   90.00
_cell.angle_gamma   90.00
#
_symmetry.space_group_name_H-M   'P 1'
#
loop_
_entity.id
_entity.type
_entity.pdbx_description
1 polymer ?
#
loop_
_entity_poly.entity_id
_entity_poly.type
_entity_poly.pdbx_seq_one_letter_code
_entity_poly.pdbx_strand_id
1 'polypeptide(L)'
;MKPHAFVAMPFGLKPGGDGVPIDFNRIYAELLRPALQDAGCEVFRADDEQRAGDIRTDLFQELLVADLVVADLTLDNPNVWYELGVRHALRARGVL
;
A
#
# COMPACT_ATOMS: atom_id res chain seq x y z
N MET A 1 9.02 18.81 -6.02
CA MET A 1 8.77 17.38 -6.32
C MET A 1 7.82 16.81 -5.27
N LYS A 2 6.81 16.08 -5.70
CA LYS A 2 5.86 15.48 -4.77
C LYS A 2 6.46 14.26 -4.07
N PRO A 3 6.27 14.11 -2.76
CA PRO A 3 6.65 12.88 -2.07
C PRO A 3 5.85 11.68 -2.60
N HIS A 4 6.49 10.53 -2.61
CA HIS A 4 5.86 9.27 -3.02
C HIS A 4 5.32 8.55 -1.79
N ALA A 5 4.03 8.22 -1.82
CA ALA A 5 3.39 7.40 -0.80
C ALA A 5 3.01 6.05 -1.40
N PHE A 6 3.49 4.98 -0.80
CA PHE A 6 3.13 3.62 -1.18
C PHE A 6 2.14 3.06 -0.16
N VAL A 7 1.02 2.51 -0.65
CA VAL A 7 0.00 1.94 0.22
C VAL A 7 0.07 0.42 0.18
N ALA A 8 0.44 -0.19 1.31
CA ALA A 8 0.46 -1.63 1.49
C ALA A 8 -0.87 -2.06 2.09
N MET A 9 -1.73 -2.69 1.28
CA MET A 9 -3.07 -3.08 1.70
C MET A 9 -3.57 -4.27 0.86
N PRO A 10 -4.57 -5.01 1.37
CA PRO A 10 -5.23 -6.04 0.57
C PRO A 10 -5.93 -5.44 -0.65
N PHE A 11 -6.21 -6.28 -1.65
CA PHE A 11 -6.92 -5.88 -2.87
C PHE A 11 -8.29 -6.52 -2.93
N GLY A 12 -9.26 -5.79 -3.49
CA GLY A 12 -10.60 -6.31 -3.77
C GLY A 12 -11.43 -6.56 -2.54
N LEU A 13 -12.41 -7.45 -2.66
CA LEU A 13 -13.28 -7.85 -1.59
C LEU A 13 -12.63 -8.95 -0.76
N LYS A 14 -12.60 -8.75 0.55
CA LYS A 14 -12.09 -9.74 1.51
C LYS A 14 -13.10 -9.94 2.63
N PRO A 15 -13.25 -11.15 3.16
CA PRO A 15 -14.12 -11.36 4.31
C PRO A 15 -13.56 -10.67 5.55
N GLY A 16 -14.38 -9.86 6.20
CA GLY A 16 -14.03 -9.26 7.49
C GLY A 16 -14.13 -10.27 8.63
N GLY A 17 -13.67 -9.89 9.80
CA GLY A 17 -13.70 -10.74 10.99
C GLY A 17 -15.12 -11.10 11.46
N ASP A 18 -16.11 -10.29 11.10
CA ASP A 18 -17.53 -10.50 11.39
C ASP A 18 -18.29 -11.17 10.25
N GLY A 19 -17.60 -11.57 9.18
CA GLY A 19 -18.19 -12.15 7.99
C GLY A 19 -18.72 -11.14 6.98
N VAL A 20 -18.70 -9.85 7.28
CA VAL A 20 -19.12 -8.81 6.35
C VAL A 20 -17.96 -8.52 5.39
N PRO A 21 -18.18 -8.56 4.06
CA PRO A 21 -17.10 -8.27 3.10
C PRO A 21 -16.59 -6.84 3.23
N ILE A 22 -15.27 -6.69 3.10
CA ILE A 22 -14.60 -5.38 3.05
C ILE A 22 -14.10 -5.16 1.64
N ASP A 23 -14.49 -4.04 1.02
CA ASP A 23 -14.03 -3.65 -0.30
C ASP A 23 -12.80 -2.74 -0.16
N PHE A 24 -11.62 -3.35 -0.23
CA PHE A 24 -10.36 -2.61 -0.09
C PHE A 24 -10.07 -1.71 -1.28
N ASN A 25 -10.52 -2.06 -2.48
CA ASN A 25 -10.37 -1.17 -3.64
C ASN A 25 -11.14 0.12 -3.45
N ARG A 26 -12.32 0.03 -2.87
CA ARG A 26 -13.13 1.20 -2.56
C ARG A 26 -12.52 2.05 -1.45
N ILE A 27 -11.99 1.42 -0.41
CA ILE A 27 -11.29 2.13 0.66
C ILE A 27 -10.10 2.90 0.10
N TYR A 28 -9.32 2.27 -0.76
CA TYR A 28 -8.20 2.92 -1.41
C TYR A 28 -8.65 4.11 -2.26
N ALA A 29 -9.61 3.89 -3.16
CA ALA A 29 -10.04 4.91 -4.13
C ALA A 29 -10.80 6.08 -3.48
N GLU A 30 -11.57 5.82 -2.44
CA GLU A 30 -12.45 6.83 -1.86
C GLU A 30 -11.90 7.47 -0.60
N LEU A 31 -10.97 6.82 0.11
CA LEU A 31 -10.45 7.32 1.37
C LEU A 31 -8.95 7.57 1.34
N LEU A 32 -8.16 6.52 1.13
CA LEU A 32 -6.70 6.62 1.29
C LEU A 32 -6.03 7.45 0.21
N ARG A 33 -6.33 7.16 -1.04
CA ARG A 33 -5.73 7.89 -2.17
C ARG A 33 -6.08 9.38 -2.17
N PRO A 34 -7.36 9.77 -2.03
CA PRO A 34 -7.69 11.20 -1.97
C PRO A 34 -7.05 11.92 -0.79
N ALA A 35 -7.03 11.30 0.39
CA ALA A 35 -6.43 11.90 1.57
C ALA A 35 -4.92 12.15 1.39
N LEU A 36 -4.21 11.17 0.83
CA LEU A 36 -2.78 11.31 0.57
C LEU A 36 -2.49 12.31 -0.56
N GLN A 37 -3.32 12.33 -1.60
CA GLN A 37 -3.20 13.33 -2.67
C GLN A 37 -3.44 14.73 -2.15
N ASP A 38 -4.42 14.92 -1.28
CA ASP A 38 -4.69 16.22 -0.64
C ASP A 38 -3.52 16.66 0.24
N ALA A 39 -2.80 15.71 0.82
CA ALA A 39 -1.58 16.01 1.57
C ALA A 39 -0.36 16.30 0.68
N GLY A 40 -0.52 16.25 -0.64
CA GLY A 40 0.53 16.59 -1.61
C GLY A 40 1.38 15.40 -2.04
N CYS A 41 0.94 14.18 -1.83
CA CYS A 41 1.69 12.98 -2.20
C CYS A 41 1.26 12.43 -3.56
N GLU A 42 2.21 11.84 -4.28
CA GLU A 42 1.89 10.87 -5.33
C GLU A 42 1.64 9.52 -4.67
N VAL A 43 0.56 8.84 -5.04
CA VAL A 43 0.08 7.67 -4.33
C VAL A 43 0.12 6.45 -5.23
N PHE A 44 0.70 5.36 -4.73
CA PHE A 44 0.83 4.10 -5.42
C PHE A 44 0.36 2.96 -4.54
N ARG A 45 -0.22 1.96 -5.15
CA ARG A 45 -0.50 0.68 -4.52
C ARG A 45 0.08 -0.42 -5.41
N ALA A 46 0.39 -1.59 -4.86
CA ALA A 46 1.09 -2.64 -5.60
C ALA A 46 0.40 -3.04 -6.91
N ASP A 47 -0.93 -3.02 -6.97
CA ASP A 47 -1.67 -3.37 -8.18
C ASP A 47 -1.53 -2.32 -9.28
N ASP A 48 -1.23 -1.08 -8.97
CA ASP A 48 -0.96 -0.05 -9.97
C ASP A 48 0.28 -0.40 -10.79
N GLU A 49 1.21 -1.15 -10.22
CA GLU A 49 2.47 -1.55 -10.86
C GLU A 49 2.35 -2.86 -11.64
N GLN A 50 1.26 -3.59 -11.50
CA GLN A 50 1.09 -4.89 -12.17
C GLN A 50 1.10 -4.81 -13.69
N ARG A 51 0.87 -3.63 -14.24
CA ARG A 51 0.83 -3.39 -15.68
C ARG A 51 2.21 -3.36 -16.32
N ALA A 52 3.26 -3.23 -15.54
CA ALA A 52 4.61 -2.97 -16.04
C ALA A 52 5.49 -4.22 -16.19
N GLY A 53 4.98 -5.41 -15.90
CA GLY A 53 5.73 -6.66 -16.06
C GLY A 53 6.23 -7.24 -14.76
N ASP A 54 7.53 -7.23 -14.48
CA ASP A 54 8.07 -7.87 -13.28
C ASP A 54 7.65 -7.10 -12.00
N ILE A 55 6.59 -7.57 -11.41
CA ILE A 55 5.95 -6.99 -10.23
C ILE A 55 6.89 -6.93 -9.03
N ARG A 56 7.72 -7.96 -8.85
CA ARG A 56 8.57 -8.07 -7.65
C ARG A 56 9.66 -7.00 -7.61
N THR A 57 10.33 -6.80 -8.74
CA THR A 57 11.40 -5.81 -8.83
C THR A 57 10.84 -4.40 -8.59
N ASP A 58 9.72 -4.08 -9.24
CA ASP A 58 9.08 -2.78 -9.08
C ASP A 58 8.59 -2.56 -7.66
N LEU A 59 8.04 -3.60 -7.03
CA LEU A 59 7.54 -3.52 -5.67
C LEU A 59 8.66 -3.24 -4.67
N PHE A 60 9.77 -3.96 -4.74
CA PHE A 60 10.91 -3.72 -3.87
C PHE A 60 11.47 -2.32 -4.04
N GLN A 61 11.58 -1.87 -5.28
CA GLN A 61 12.06 -0.52 -5.57
C GLN A 61 11.12 0.54 -4.98
N GLU A 62 9.83 0.38 -5.15
CA GLU A 62 8.83 1.29 -4.58
C GLU A 62 8.89 1.32 -3.05
N LEU A 63 9.02 0.16 -2.41
CA LEU A 63 9.16 0.08 -0.96
C LEU A 63 10.43 0.75 -0.46
N LEU A 64 11.50 0.73 -1.24
CA LEU A 64 12.76 1.35 -0.87
C LEU A 64 12.72 2.87 -1.07
N VAL A 65 12.19 3.34 -2.20
CA VAL A 65 12.26 4.77 -2.57
C VAL A 65 11.08 5.60 -2.09
N ALA A 66 9.97 4.98 -1.71
CA ALA A 66 8.81 5.72 -1.22
C ALA A 66 9.16 6.54 0.02
N ASP A 67 8.74 7.79 0.03
CA ASP A 67 8.95 8.67 1.19
C ASP A 67 8.08 8.26 2.36
N LEU A 68 6.90 7.69 2.07
CA LEU A 68 5.94 7.24 3.08
C LEU A 68 5.35 5.90 2.64
N VAL A 69 5.28 4.96 3.57
CA VAL A 69 4.53 3.71 3.39
C VAL A 69 3.37 3.68 4.38
N VAL A 70 2.16 3.56 3.85
CA VAL A 70 0.94 3.42 4.66
C VAL A 70 0.53 1.96 4.63
N ALA A 71 0.50 1.32 5.78
CA ALA A 71 0.13 -0.09 5.88
C ALA A 71 -1.26 -0.23 6.50
N ASP A 72 -2.17 -0.89 5.78
CA ASP A 72 -3.52 -1.20 6.28
C ASP A 72 -3.50 -2.58 6.93
N LEU A 73 -3.56 -2.61 8.25
CA LEU A 73 -3.50 -3.82 9.06
C LEU A 73 -4.88 -4.28 9.54
N THR A 74 -5.95 -3.86 8.87
CA THR A 74 -7.32 -4.23 9.22
C THR A 74 -7.51 -5.75 9.23
N LEU A 75 -6.91 -6.44 8.26
CA LEU A 75 -6.92 -7.90 8.18
C LEU A 75 -5.50 -8.44 8.28
N ASP A 76 -5.40 -9.68 8.77
CA ASP A 76 -4.15 -10.42 8.78
C ASP A 76 -3.85 -10.91 7.35
N ASN A 77 -3.12 -10.09 6.59
CA ASN A 77 -2.81 -10.35 5.19
C ASN A 77 -1.30 -10.58 5.03
N PRO A 78 -0.86 -11.77 4.59
CA PRO A 78 0.57 -12.07 4.47
C PRO A 78 1.34 -11.13 3.54
N ASN A 79 0.71 -10.67 2.46
CA ASN A 79 1.38 -9.76 1.53
C ASN A 79 1.65 -8.40 2.15
N VAL A 80 0.69 -7.88 2.93
CA VAL A 80 0.85 -6.60 3.63
C VAL A 80 1.96 -6.72 4.68
N TRP A 81 1.98 -7.79 5.46
CA TRP A 81 3.03 -8.04 6.43
C TRP A 81 4.41 -8.17 5.78
N TYR A 82 4.48 -8.85 4.64
CA TYR A 82 5.72 -8.99 3.88
C TYR A 82 6.24 -7.63 3.40
N GLU A 83 5.38 -6.83 2.80
CA GLU A 83 5.73 -5.49 2.32
C GLU A 83 6.21 -4.59 3.45
N LEU A 84 5.52 -4.61 4.58
CA LEU A 84 5.89 -3.85 5.77
C LEU A 84 7.24 -4.31 6.31
N GLY A 85 7.49 -5.61 6.35
CA GLY A 85 8.76 -6.18 6.78
C GLY A 85 9.91 -5.79 5.88
N VAL A 86 9.72 -5.82 4.58
CA VAL A 86 10.74 -5.38 3.60
C VAL A 86 11.07 -3.91 3.83
N ARG A 87 10.06 -3.05 3.97
CA ARG A 87 10.29 -1.63 4.22
C ARG A 87 11.07 -1.41 5.51
N HIS A 88 10.69 -2.05 6.60
CA HIS A 88 11.37 -1.92 7.89
C HIS A 88 12.83 -2.39 7.83
N ALA A 89 13.11 -3.44 7.05
CA ALA A 89 14.46 -3.96 6.90
C ALA A 89 15.36 -3.03 6.09
N LEU A 90 14.80 -2.38 5.06
CA LEU A 90 15.56 -1.53 4.16
C LEU A 90 15.57 -0.06 4.59
N ARG A 91 14.47 0.41 5.16
CA ARG A 91 14.29 1.82 5.51
C ARG A 91 13.17 1.97 6.52
N ALA A 92 13.52 2.14 7.79
CA ALA A 92 12.53 2.16 8.88
C ALA A 92 11.73 3.45 8.96
N ARG A 93 12.18 4.54 8.34
CA ARG A 93 11.49 5.82 8.39
C ARG A 93 10.25 5.85 7.48
N GLY A 94 9.32 6.73 7.79
CA GLY A 94 8.20 7.02 6.94
C GLY A 94 7.21 5.88 6.80
N VAL A 95 6.97 5.13 7.87
CA VAL A 95 5.94 4.08 7.91
C VAL A 95 4.78 4.57 8.76
N LEU A 96 3.60 4.44 8.21
CA LEU A 96 2.37 4.84 8.88
C LEU A 96 1.36 3.70 8.91
#